data_3f23e6cbcc90eb6e9dd0871c45394589
#
_entry.id   3f23e6cbcc90eb6e9dd0871c45394589
#
_cell.length_a   1.000
_cell.length_b   1.000
_cell.length_c   1.000
_cell.angle_alpha   90.00
_cell.angle_beta   90.00
_cell.angle_gamma   90.00
#
_symmetry.space_group_name_H-M   'P 1'
#
loop_
_entity.id
_entity.type
_entity.pdbx_description
1 polymer ?
#
loop_
_entity_poly.entity_id
_entity_poly.type
_entity_poly.pdbx_seq_one_letter_code
_entity_poly.pdbx_strand_id
1 'polypeptide(L)'
;MKRLFDIFFSLIGIIFLLPFFIIISILILLDSKGGIIYKQERVGKGDVIFKVLKFRTMRPDSFSKGALTVGSRDPRITNVGYYLRKYKLDELPQLFNVLFGEMSFVGPRPEVKKYTDLYTPEQKKVLSVRPGITDYASIKFRNENDLLASSDDPEKLYIEEIMPEKLKLNLEYINDNHILKDIKIILDTFCVIVKD
;
A
#
# COMPACT_ATOMS: atom_id res chain seq x y z
N MET A 1 -6.08 22.41 -2.68
CA MET A 1 -4.61 22.39 -2.83
C MET A 1 -4.05 20.97 -2.87
N LYS A 2 -4.34 20.08 -1.93
CA LYS A 2 -3.84 18.69 -1.90
C LYS A 2 -4.09 17.92 -3.24
N ARG A 3 -5.29 18.00 -3.83
CA ARG A 3 -5.60 17.29 -5.09
C ARG A 3 -4.76 17.78 -6.28
N LEU A 4 -4.49 19.08 -6.37
CA LEU A 4 -3.62 19.61 -7.43
C LEU A 4 -2.17 19.13 -7.26
N PHE A 5 -1.69 19.08 -6.02
CA PHE A 5 -0.40 18.47 -5.67
C PHE A 5 -0.36 17.00 -6.11
N ASP A 6 -1.38 16.22 -5.75
CA ASP A 6 -1.47 14.80 -6.13
C ASP A 6 -1.41 14.61 -7.65
N ILE A 7 -2.20 15.36 -8.42
CA ILE A 7 -2.22 15.27 -9.89
C ILE A 7 -0.87 15.64 -10.47
N PHE A 8 -0.31 16.78 -10.06
CA PHE A 8 0.94 17.29 -10.60
C PHE A 8 2.10 16.34 -10.36
N PHE A 9 2.30 15.91 -9.11
CA PHE A 9 3.42 15.03 -8.78
C PHE A 9 3.23 13.59 -9.25
N SER A 10 2.00 13.07 -9.32
CA SER A 10 1.77 11.74 -9.90
C SER A 10 2.04 11.73 -11.41
N LEU A 11 1.66 12.77 -12.15
CA LEU A 11 1.94 12.87 -13.58
C LEU A 11 3.44 12.95 -13.83
N ILE A 12 4.16 13.82 -13.13
CA ILE A 12 5.63 13.92 -13.23
C ILE A 12 6.28 12.59 -12.86
N GLY A 13 5.84 11.98 -11.76
CA GLY A 13 6.36 10.68 -11.31
C GLY A 13 6.18 9.60 -12.36
N ILE A 14 5.00 9.50 -12.99
CA ILE A 14 4.73 8.52 -14.06
C ILE A 14 5.66 8.75 -15.25
N ILE A 15 5.79 10.01 -15.72
CA ILE A 15 6.65 10.34 -16.87
C ILE A 15 8.11 10.00 -16.57
N PHE A 16 8.62 10.41 -15.41
CA PHE A 16 10.01 10.15 -15.01
C PHE A 16 10.29 8.65 -14.80
N LEU A 17 9.35 7.90 -14.24
CA LEU A 17 9.50 6.49 -13.96
C LEU A 17 9.10 5.58 -15.13
N LEU A 18 8.66 6.13 -16.27
CA LEU A 18 8.23 5.34 -17.44
C LEU A 18 9.28 4.30 -17.89
N PRO A 19 10.60 4.63 -18.01
CA PRO A 19 11.60 3.63 -18.36
C PRO A 19 11.66 2.48 -17.34
N PHE A 20 11.55 2.77 -16.05
CA PHE A 20 11.54 1.77 -14.99
C PHE A 20 10.28 0.89 -15.06
N PHE A 21 9.11 1.47 -15.36
CA PHE A 21 7.88 0.70 -15.58
C PHE A 21 8.07 -0.33 -16.70
N ILE A 22 8.73 0.05 -17.80
CA ILE A 22 9.00 -0.85 -18.94
C ILE A 22 9.95 -1.96 -18.52
N ILE A 23 11.08 -1.63 -17.87
CA ILE A 23 12.09 -2.60 -17.43
C ILE A 23 11.46 -3.60 -16.45
N ILE A 24 10.76 -3.11 -15.42
CA ILE A 24 10.10 -3.97 -14.42
C ILE A 24 9.06 -4.88 -15.10
N SER A 25 8.30 -4.35 -16.05
CA SER A 25 7.30 -5.12 -16.80
C SER A 25 7.93 -6.30 -17.54
N ILE A 26 9.05 -6.07 -18.22
CA ILE A 26 9.82 -7.12 -18.93
C ILE A 26 10.32 -8.17 -17.94
N LEU A 27 10.92 -7.74 -16.82
CA LEU A 27 11.43 -8.65 -15.79
C LEU A 27 10.31 -9.55 -15.21
N ILE A 28 9.12 -8.99 -14.95
CA ILE A 28 7.96 -9.75 -14.45
C ILE A 28 7.51 -10.80 -15.47
N LEU A 29 7.47 -10.47 -16.77
CA LEU A 29 7.07 -11.40 -17.83
C LEU A 29 8.07 -12.54 -18.03
N LEU A 30 9.36 -12.26 -17.85
CA LEU A 30 10.42 -13.26 -17.92
C LEU A 30 10.44 -14.19 -16.71
N ASP A 31 10.10 -13.69 -15.50
CA ASP A 31 10.15 -14.47 -14.26
C ASP A 31 8.95 -15.41 -14.09
N SER A 32 7.76 -15.05 -14.57
CA SER A 32 6.57 -15.88 -14.43
C SER A 32 5.48 -15.57 -15.47
N LYS A 33 4.72 -16.58 -15.90
CA LYS A 33 3.59 -16.42 -16.84
C LYS A 33 2.46 -15.61 -16.20
N GLY A 34 1.78 -14.76 -17.00
CA GLY A 34 0.60 -13.99 -16.58
C GLY A 34 0.73 -12.48 -16.83
N GLY A 35 -0.23 -11.69 -16.35
CA GLY A 35 -0.25 -10.23 -16.50
C GLY A 35 0.83 -9.51 -15.70
N ILE A 36 1.15 -8.28 -16.07
CA ILE A 36 2.16 -7.45 -15.41
C ILE A 36 1.59 -6.80 -14.14
N ILE A 37 0.35 -6.31 -14.24
CA ILE A 37 -0.34 -5.57 -13.17
C ILE A 37 -1.29 -6.49 -12.43
N TYR A 38 -1.15 -6.51 -11.12
CA TYR A 38 -2.10 -7.08 -10.18
C TYR A 38 -3.06 -5.99 -9.70
N LYS A 39 -4.36 -6.29 -9.71
CA LYS A 39 -5.43 -5.39 -9.27
C LYS A 39 -6.06 -5.98 -8.01
N GLN A 40 -5.91 -5.29 -6.89
CA GLN A 40 -6.43 -5.73 -5.60
C GLN A 40 -7.59 -4.86 -5.16
N GLU A 41 -8.75 -5.46 -4.89
CA GLU A 41 -9.89 -4.73 -4.33
C GLU A 41 -9.59 -4.25 -2.92
N ARG A 42 -9.83 -2.98 -2.69
CA ARG A 42 -9.63 -2.27 -1.43
C ARG A 42 -10.75 -1.27 -1.21
N VAL A 43 -10.96 -0.92 0.04
CA VAL A 43 -11.93 0.10 0.45
C VAL A 43 -11.26 1.47 0.41
N GLY A 44 -11.89 2.40 -0.29
CA GLY A 44 -11.46 3.78 -0.44
C GLY A 44 -12.37 4.77 0.28
N LYS A 45 -12.29 6.03 -0.15
CA LYS A 45 -13.09 7.11 0.42
C LYS A 45 -14.58 6.84 0.29
N GLY A 46 -15.32 7.05 1.39
CA GLY A 46 -16.78 6.86 1.44
C GLY A 46 -17.21 5.39 1.40
N ASP A 47 -16.33 4.47 1.82
CA ASP A 47 -16.58 3.01 1.82
C ASP A 47 -16.76 2.44 0.39
N VAL A 48 -16.24 3.14 -0.63
CA VAL A 48 -16.32 2.71 -2.05
C VAL A 48 -15.17 1.77 -2.36
N ILE A 49 -15.49 0.61 -2.95
CA ILE A 49 -14.46 -0.35 -3.39
C ILE A 49 -13.80 0.16 -4.67
N PHE A 50 -12.46 0.14 -4.69
CA PHE A 50 -11.66 0.43 -5.88
C PHE A 50 -10.54 -0.59 -6.04
N LYS A 51 -9.81 -0.55 -7.16
CA LYS A 51 -8.73 -1.49 -7.45
C LYS A 51 -7.38 -0.82 -7.31
N VAL A 52 -6.65 -1.16 -6.25
CA VAL A 52 -5.25 -0.76 -6.10
C VAL A 52 -4.40 -1.46 -7.16
N LEU A 53 -3.61 -0.69 -7.89
CA LEU A 53 -2.72 -1.18 -8.93
C LEU A 53 -1.34 -1.47 -8.35
N LYS A 54 -0.85 -2.70 -8.57
CA LYS A 54 0.51 -3.10 -8.17
C LYS A 54 1.18 -3.87 -9.30
N PHE A 55 2.49 -3.86 -9.36
CA PHE A 55 3.20 -4.88 -10.13
C PHE A 55 2.96 -6.25 -9.52
N ARG A 56 2.80 -7.26 -10.39
CA ARG A 56 2.63 -8.63 -9.94
C ARG A 56 3.93 -9.15 -9.33
N THR A 57 3.85 -9.58 -8.07
CA THR A 57 4.97 -10.14 -7.30
C THR A 57 4.76 -11.59 -6.88
N MET A 58 3.58 -12.15 -7.18
CA MET A 58 3.22 -13.52 -6.84
C MET A 58 2.79 -14.30 -8.08
N ARG A 59 2.94 -15.61 -8.04
CA ARG A 59 2.48 -16.52 -9.11
C ARG A 59 0.94 -16.53 -9.18
N PRO A 60 0.33 -16.62 -10.37
CA PRO A 60 -1.13 -16.55 -10.51
C PRO A 60 -1.90 -17.58 -9.68
N ASP A 61 -1.36 -18.81 -9.55
CA ASP A 61 -2.01 -19.93 -8.87
C ASP A 61 -2.01 -19.79 -7.32
N SER A 62 -1.44 -18.73 -6.80
CA SER A 62 -1.24 -18.52 -5.35
C SER A 62 -2.36 -17.74 -4.67
N PHE A 63 -3.30 -17.17 -5.40
CA PHE A 63 -4.35 -16.29 -4.86
C PHE A 63 -5.39 -17.00 -3.97
N SER A 64 -5.52 -18.32 -4.06
CA SER A 64 -6.46 -19.11 -3.24
C SER A 64 -5.99 -19.36 -1.80
N LYS A 65 -4.77 -18.98 -1.44
CA LYS A 65 -4.11 -19.35 -0.17
C LYS A 65 -4.14 -18.27 0.92
N GLY A 66 -5.13 -17.38 0.93
CA GLY A 66 -5.33 -16.38 1.99
C GLY A 66 -4.89 -14.95 1.63
N ALA A 67 -5.48 -13.96 2.31
CA ALA A 67 -5.29 -12.53 2.04
C ALA A 67 -4.02 -11.95 2.66
N LEU A 68 -3.56 -12.48 3.79
CA LEU A 68 -2.35 -12.05 4.48
C LEU A 68 -1.10 -12.69 3.87
N THR A 69 -0.06 -11.90 3.71
CA THR A 69 1.29 -12.39 3.41
C THR A 69 2.06 -12.47 4.72
N VAL A 70 2.47 -13.67 5.09
CA VAL A 70 3.20 -13.92 6.34
C VAL A 70 4.67 -14.18 5.99
N GLY A 71 5.54 -13.28 6.45
CA GLY A 71 6.98 -13.35 6.22
C GLY A 71 7.45 -12.83 4.85
N SER A 72 8.74 -12.46 4.81
CA SER A 72 9.39 -11.87 3.63
C SER A 72 9.69 -12.88 2.51
N ARG A 73 9.69 -14.19 2.81
CA ARG A 73 9.99 -15.30 1.88
C ARG A 73 8.80 -16.26 1.68
N ASP A 74 7.60 -15.72 1.62
CA ASP A 74 6.42 -16.50 1.26
C ASP A 74 6.66 -17.23 -0.09
N PRO A 75 6.46 -18.57 -0.19
CA PRO A 75 6.75 -19.35 -1.41
C PRO A 75 5.91 -18.96 -2.62
N ARG A 76 4.87 -18.16 -2.42
CA ARG A 76 4.03 -17.60 -3.49
C ARG A 76 4.74 -16.48 -4.26
N ILE A 77 5.76 -15.85 -3.66
CA ILE A 77 6.47 -14.70 -4.22
C ILE A 77 7.45 -15.19 -5.30
N THR A 78 7.47 -14.50 -6.44
CA THR A 78 8.42 -14.75 -7.53
C THR A 78 9.80 -14.19 -7.20
N ASN A 79 10.86 -14.57 -7.92
CA ASN A 79 12.20 -14.06 -7.66
C ASN A 79 12.30 -12.54 -7.86
N VAL A 80 11.77 -12.04 -8.97
CA VAL A 80 11.66 -10.60 -9.23
C VAL A 80 10.74 -9.94 -8.21
N GLY A 81 9.62 -10.59 -7.88
CA GLY A 81 8.66 -10.13 -6.88
C GLY A 81 9.26 -9.90 -5.50
N TYR A 82 10.22 -10.71 -5.08
CA TYR A 82 10.95 -10.53 -3.82
C TYR A 82 11.66 -9.17 -3.78
N TYR A 83 12.42 -8.83 -4.82
CA TYR A 83 13.12 -7.54 -4.87
C TYR A 83 12.16 -6.37 -5.01
N LEU A 84 11.10 -6.51 -5.81
CA LEU A 84 10.09 -5.46 -5.94
C LEU A 84 9.44 -5.13 -4.59
N ARG A 85 9.10 -6.14 -3.79
CA ARG A 85 8.53 -5.96 -2.45
C ARG A 85 9.55 -5.38 -1.47
N LYS A 86 10.78 -5.89 -1.48
CA LYS A 86 11.85 -5.41 -0.61
C LYS A 86 12.06 -3.89 -0.75
N TYR A 87 12.07 -3.40 -1.99
CA TYR A 87 12.29 -1.97 -2.29
C TYR A 87 10.99 -1.20 -2.53
N LYS A 88 9.81 -1.78 -2.22
CA LYS A 88 8.47 -1.17 -2.42
C LYS A 88 8.19 -0.72 -3.87
N LEU A 89 8.93 -1.25 -4.83
CA LEU A 89 8.77 -0.92 -6.25
C LEU A 89 7.47 -1.51 -6.84
N ASP A 90 6.94 -2.56 -6.21
CA ASP A 90 5.65 -3.15 -6.60
C ASP A 90 4.48 -2.18 -6.46
N GLU A 91 4.60 -1.15 -5.64
CA GLU A 91 3.55 -0.17 -5.38
C GLU A 91 3.60 1.04 -6.33
N LEU A 92 4.63 1.18 -7.19
CA LEU A 92 4.76 2.29 -8.14
C LEU A 92 3.51 2.48 -9.06
N PRO A 93 2.81 1.44 -9.53
CA PRO A 93 1.60 1.61 -10.31
C PRO A 93 0.45 2.33 -9.58
N GLN A 94 0.50 2.46 -8.24
CA GLN A 94 -0.48 3.26 -7.48
C GLN A 94 -0.43 4.76 -7.86
N LEU A 95 0.64 5.24 -8.50
CA LEU A 95 0.68 6.59 -9.07
C LEU A 95 -0.48 6.83 -10.05
N PHE A 96 -0.93 5.80 -10.77
CA PHE A 96 -2.12 5.89 -11.61
C PHE A 96 -3.40 6.02 -10.77
N ASN A 97 -3.53 5.30 -9.65
CA ASN A 97 -4.67 5.48 -8.73
C ASN A 97 -4.70 6.91 -8.16
N VAL A 98 -3.52 7.49 -7.86
CA VAL A 98 -3.42 8.88 -7.43
C VAL A 98 -3.85 9.82 -8.55
N LEU A 99 -3.34 9.63 -9.76
CA LEU A 99 -3.67 10.46 -10.93
C LEU A 99 -5.19 10.43 -11.23
N PHE A 100 -5.82 9.28 -11.15
CA PHE A 100 -7.26 9.12 -11.38
C PHE A 100 -8.13 9.57 -10.19
N GLY A 101 -7.55 9.79 -9.01
CA GLY A 101 -8.24 10.34 -7.85
C GLY A 101 -8.86 9.31 -6.93
N GLU A 102 -8.54 8.06 -7.11
CA GLU A 102 -8.92 6.98 -6.19
C GLU A 102 -8.05 7.01 -4.91
N MET A 103 -6.79 7.47 -5.04
CA MET A 103 -5.82 7.60 -3.96
C MET A 103 -5.23 9.02 -3.88
N SER A 104 -4.42 9.26 -2.86
CA SER A 104 -3.52 10.39 -2.64
C SER A 104 -2.11 9.87 -2.37
N PHE A 105 -1.08 10.72 -2.42
CA PHE A 105 0.26 10.32 -1.95
C PHE A 105 0.22 9.97 -0.46
N VAL A 106 -0.43 10.78 0.35
CA VAL A 106 -0.51 10.60 1.80
C VAL A 106 -1.95 10.46 2.25
N GLY A 107 -2.20 9.45 3.08
CA GLY A 107 -3.51 9.13 3.65
C GLY A 107 -3.53 7.73 4.23
N PRO A 108 -4.58 7.36 4.97
CA PRO A 108 -4.73 6.02 5.52
C PRO A 108 -4.53 4.95 4.44
N ARG A 109 -3.70 3.95 4.72
CA ARG A 109 -3.49 2.84 3.77
C ARG A 109 -4.80 2.11 3.50
N PRO A 110 -5.18 1.86 2.23
CA PRO A 110 -6.45 1.22 1.91
C PRO A 110 -6.46 -0.24 2.37
N GLU A 111 -7.55 -0.64 3.04
CA GLU A 111 -7.70 -1.98 3.61
C GLU A 111 -8.70 -2.81 2.81
N VAL A 112 -8.68 -4.15 2.98
CA VAL A 112 -9.67 -5.06 2.40
C VAL A 112 -10.99 -4.97 3.15
N LYS A 113 -12.10 -5.23 2.45
CA LYS A 113 -13.46 -5.15 3.02
C LYS A 113 -13.61 -6.00 4.29
N LYS A 114 -12.99 -7.19 4.33
CA LYS A 114 -12.97 -8.08 5.50
C LYS A 114 -12.61 -7.36 6.80
N TYR A 115 -11.61 -6.47 6.78
CA TYR A 115 -11.14 -5.77 7.96
C TYR A 115 -11.88 -4.46 8.20
N THR A 116 -12.27 -3.73 7.14
CA THR A 116 -13.04 -2.49 7.33
C THR A 116 -14.43 -2.74 7.90
N ASP A 117 -15.00 -3.93 7.72
CA ASP A 117 -16.26 -4.33 8.32
C ASP A 117 -16.17 -4.48 9.86
N LEU A 118 -14.96 -4.69 10.37
CA LEU A 118 -14.71 -4.77 11.83
C LEU A 118 -14.51 -3.38 12.47
N TYR A 119 -14.43 -2.31 11.69
CA TYR A 119 -14.19 -0.96 12.20
C TYR A 119 -15.36 -0.46 13.04
N THR A 120 -15.04 0.10 14.20
CA THR A 120 -16.00 0.85 15.00
C THR A 120 -16.45 2.12 14.25
N PRO A 121 -17.58 2.75 14.66
CA PRO A 121 -18.01 4.02 14.06
C PRO A 121 -16.93 5.13 14.09
N GLU A 122 -16.13 5.17 15.15
CA GLU A 122 -14.99 6.10 15.27
C GLU A 122 -13.91 5.78 14.25
N GLN A 123 -13.51 4.51 14.14
CA GLN A 123 -12.49 4.04 13.22
C GLN A 123 -12.90 4.23 11.75
N LYS A 124 -14.18 4.13 11.42
CA LYS A 124 -14.72 4.40 10.06
C LYS A 124 -14.46 5.81 9.57
N LYS A 125 -14.15 6.76 10.45
CA LYS A 125 -13.75 8.12 10.03
C LYS A 125 -12.50 8.13 9.16
N VAL A 126 -11.64 7.10 9.20
CA VAL A 126 -10.48 6.97 8.28
C VAL A 126 -10.92 6.90 6.82
N LEU A 127 -12.14 6.43 6.56
CA LEU A 127 -12.71 6.36 5.22
C LEU A 127 -13.28 7.70 4.72
N SER A 128 -13.23 8.77 5.49
CA SER A 128 -13.70 10.11 5.08
C SER A 128 -12.76 10.80 4.08
N VAL A 129 -11.50 10.37 4.03
CA VAL A 129 -10.46 10.91 3.14
C VAL A 129 -10.04 9.87 2.09
N ARG A 130 -9.33 10.31 1.03
CA ARG A 130 -8.73 9.37 0.08
C ARG A 130 -7.63 8.56 0.76
N PRO A 131 -7.56 7.24 0.51
CA PRO A 131 -6.45 6.43 0.97
C PRO A 131 -5.13 6.90 0.36
N GLY A 132 -4.01 6.65 1.06
CA GLY A 132 -2.68 7.05 0.64
C GLY A 132 -1.80 5.90 0.18
N ILE A 133 -0.75 6.24 -0.58
CA ILE A 133 0.37 5.33 -0.86
C ILE A 133 1.17 5.14 0.44
N THR A 134 1.34 6.22 1.22
CA THR A 134 2.03 6.20 2.51
C THR A 134 1.26 6.94 3.59
N ASP A 135 1.57 6.62 4.84
CA ASP A 135 1.07 7.24 6.06
C ASP A 135 2.03 6.99 7.24
N TYR A 136 1.76 7.57 8.40
CA TYR A 136 2.56 7.31 9.62
C TYR A 136 2.48 5.85 10.06
N ALA A 137 1.35 5.18 9.86
CA ALA A 137 1.18 3.79 10.21
C ALA A 137 2.08 2.89 9.34
N SER A 138 2.19 3.17 8.04
CA SER A 138 3.07 2.45 7.11
C SER A 138 4.55 2.62 7.47
N ILE A 139 4.94 3.78 7.97
CA ILE A 139 6.31 4.04 8.46
C ILE A 139 6.58 3.25 9.74
N LYS A 140 5.67 3.32 10.72
CA LYS A 140 5.81 2.65 12.02
C LYS A 140 5.81 1.12 11.88
N PHE A 141 4.91 0.59 11.07
CA PHE A 141 4.71 -0.84 10.86
C PHE A 141 5.37 -1.35 9.56
N ARG A 142 6.50 -0.78 9.16
CA ARG A 142 7.21 -1.20 7.93
C ARG A 142 7.57 -2.69 7.91
N ASN A 143 7.85 -3.26 9.08
CA ASN A 143 8.21 -4.67 9.29
C ASN A 143 6.99 -5.52 9.72
N GLU A 144 5.77 -5.10 9.37
CA GLU A 144 4.52 -5.78 9.74
C GLU A 144 4.53 -7.27 9.37
N ASN A 145 5.05 -7.62 8.19
CA ASN A 145 5.12 -9.02 7.75
C ASN A 145 5.99 -9.89 8.69
N ASP A 146 7.08 -9.34 9.21
CA ASP A 146 7.96 -10.07 10.12
C ASP A 146 7.35 -10.18 11.52
N LEU A 147 6.65 -9.12 11.97
CA LEU A 147 5.85 -9.17 13.21
C LEU A 147 4.76 -10.24 13.12
N LEU A 148 4.03 -10.29 12.02
CA LEU A 148 3.00 -11.31 11.79
C LEU A 148 3.59 -12.71 11.72
N ALA A 149 4.78 -12.87 11.12
CA ALA A 149 5.46 -14.15 11.02
C ALA A 149 5.96 -14.69 12.37
N SER A 150 6.16 -13.83 13.36
CA SER A 150 6.59 -14.23 14.72
C SER A 150 5.43 -14.64 15.63
N SER A 151 4.17 -14.52 15.19
CA SER A 151 2.98 -14.83 15.96
C SER A 151 2.43 -16.21 15.61
N ASP A 152 1.93 -16.93 16.63
CA ASP A 152 1.21 -18.20 16.44
C ASP A 152 -0.15 -17.99 15.73
N ASP A 153 -0.76 -16.80 15.90
CA ASP A 153 -2.00 -16.41 15.23
C ASP A 153 -1.84 -15.00 14.60
N PRO A 154 -1.30 -14.92 13.37
CA PRO A 154 -1.05 -13.65 12.68
C PRO A 154 -2.33 -12.82 12.46
N GLU A 155 -3.47 -13.47 12.22
CA GLU A 155 -4.72 -12.75 11.96
C GLU A 155 -5.27 -12.12 13.24
N LYS A 156 -5.21 -12.83 14.34
CA LYS A 156 -5.61 -12.31 15.65
C LYS A 156 -4.72 -11.14 16.07
N LEU A 157 -3.40 -11.30 15.97
CA LEU A 157 -2.44 -10.21 16.25
C LEU A 157 -2.74 -8.97 15.40
N TYR A 158 -3.04 -9.17 14.11
CA TYR A 158 -3.38 -8.05 13.22
C TYR A 158 -4.65 -7.33 13.70
N ILE A 159 -5.73 -8.05 13.98
CA ILE A 159 -7.03 -7.47 14.33
C ILE A 159 -7.01 -6.81 15.70
N GLU A 160 -6.39 -7.46 16.70
CA GLU A 160 -6.46 -7.02 18.09
C GLU A 160 -5.41 -5.96 18.46
N GLU A 161 -4.25 -5.94 17.79
CA GLU A 161 -3.15 -5.07 18.16
C GLU A 161 -2.73 -4.12 17.03
N ILE A 162 -2.36 -4.65 15.85
CA ILE A 162 -1.76 -3.85 14.79
C ILE A 162 -2.78 -2.90 14.16
N MET A 163 -3.94 -3.41 13.75
CA MET A 163 -4.97 -2.63 13.08
C MET A 163 -5.50 -1.46 13.95
N PRO A 164 -5.83 -1.64 15.24
CA PRO A 164 -6.27 -0.53 16.09
C PRO A 164 -5.22 0.58 16.22
N GLU A 165 -3.95 0.22 16.36
CA GLU A 165 -2.86 1.20 16.46
C GLU A 165 -2.64 1.95 15.14
N LYS A 166 -2.72 1.27 13.99
CA LYS A 166 -2.68 1.90 12.65
C LYS A 166 -3.83 2.88 12.48
N LEU A 167 -5.04 2.49 12.87
CA LEU A 167 -6.22 3.33 12.78
C LEU A 167 -6.11 4.56 13.67
N LYS A 168 -5.56 4.43 14.89
CA LYS A 168 -5.29 5.56 15.78
C LYS A 168 -4.36 6.58 15.11
N LEU A 169 -3.22 6.15 14.57
CA LEU A 169 -2.28 7.04 13.86
C LEU A 169 -2.94 7.73 12.66
N ASN A 170 -3.80 7.02 11.95
CA ASN A 170 -4.51 7.56 10.81
C ASN A 170 -5.58 8.57 11.21
N LEU A 171 -6.28 8.37 12.33
CA LEU A 171 -7.22 9.36 12.87
C LEU A 171 -6.50 10.63 13.33
N GLU A 172 -5.35 10.50 13.98
CA GLU A 172 -4.50 11.64 14.36
C GLU A 172 -4.04 12.44 13.13
N TYR A 173 -3.67 11.76 12.04
CA TYR A 173 -3.33 12.41 10.78
C TYR A 173 -4.53 13.15 10.18
N ILE A 174 -5.71 12.55 10.15
CA ILE A 174 -6.92 13.15 9.53
C ILE A 174 -7.32 14.43 10.26
N ASN A 175 -7.20 14.47 11.59
CA ASN A 175 -7.58 15.62 12.41
C ASN A 175 -6.67 16.85 12.17
N ASP A 176 -5.44 16.63 11.69
CA ASP A 176 -4.44 17.69 11.47
C ASP A 176 -3.70 17.47 10.13
N ASN A 177 -4.46 17.23 9.05
CA ASN A 177 -3.86 17.03 7.73
C ASN A 177 -3.65 18.38 7.01
N HIS A 178 -2.42 18.63 6.61
CA HIS A 178 -2.03 19.76 5.79
C HIS A 178 -0.82 19.40 4.91
N ILE A 179 -0.59 20.18 3.84
CA ILE A 179 0.39 19.84 2.80
C ILE A 179 1.84 19.70 3.32
N LEU A 180 2.24 20.50 4.31
CA LEU A 180 3.59 20.38 4.88
C LEU A 180 3.78 19.08 5.65
N LYS A 181 2.71 18.60 6.32
CA LYS A 181 2.70 17.29 6.99
C LYS A 181 2.78 16.16 5.97
N ASP A 182 2.07 16.30 4.84
CA ASP A 182 2.16 15.33 3.74
C ASP A 182 3.59 15.26 3.19
N ILE A 183 4.23 16.39 2.92
CA ILE A 183 5.62 16.44 2.46
C ILE A 183 6.55 15.75 3.47
N LYS A 184 6.38 16.04 4.76
CA LYS A 184 7.17 15.40 5.82
C LYS A 184 7.01 13.88 5.79
N ILE A 185 5.77 13.36 5.73
CA ILE A 185 5.50 11.92 5.69
C ILE A 185 6.15 11.28 4.45
N ILE A 186 6.10 11.94 3.29
CA ILE A 186 6.75 11.46 2.07
C ILE A 186 8.27 11.36 2.29
N LEU A 187 8.90 12.41 2.83
CA LEU A 187 10.34 12.41 3.10
C LEU A 187 10.74 11.35 4.13
N ASP A 188 10.00 11.22 5.22
CA ASP A 188 10.21 10.20 6.24
C ASP A 188 10.10 8.78 5.64
N THR A 189 9.15 8.57 4.73
CA THR A 189 8.99 7.29 4.00
C THR A 189 10.24 6.97 3.17
N PHE A 190 10.75 7.95 2.41
CA PHE A 190 11.98 7.75 1.64
C PHE A 190 13.18 7.45 2.53
N CYS A 191 13.33 8.19 3.63
CA CYS A 191 14.42 7.94 4.60
C CYS A 191 14.38 6.53 5.18
N VAL A 192 13.18 5.99 5.41
CA VAL A 192 12.99 4.65 5.95
C VAL A 192 13.31 3.58 4.90
N ILE A 193 12.89 3.78 3.64
CA ILE A 193 13.16 2.83 2.54
C ILE A 193 14.67 2.74 2.22
N VAL A 194 15.39 3.86 2.30
CA VAL A 194 16.84 3.91 1.93
C VAL A 194 17.74 3.36 3.06
N LYS A 195 17.28 3.33 4.30
CA LYS A 195 18.05 2.83 5.46
C LYS A 195 18.08 1.29 5.57
N ASP A 196 17.27 0.58 4.77
CA ASP A 196 17.24 -0.88 4.65
C ASP A 196 18.12 -1.37 3.50
#